data_d737fbe435b10a7d7c38be3bcdde43c6
#
_entry.id   d737fbe435b10a7d7c38be3bcdde43c6
#
_cell.length_a   1.000
_cell.length_b   1.000
_cell.length_c   1.000
_cell.angle_alpha   90.00
_cell.angle_beta   90.00
_cell.angle_gamma   90.00
#
_symmetry.space_group_name_H-M   'P 1'
#
loop_
_entity.id
_entity.type
_entity.pdbx_description
1 polymer ?
#
loop_
_entity_poly.entity_id
_entity_poly.type
_entity_poly.pdbx_seq_one_letter_code
_entity_poly.pdbx_strand_id
1 'polypeptide(L)'
;MTTQHYIDRDGSKAQLVVLTDEAIYAETFSAADGQRHVRELAAGKAPGAIFGKDASAIFLRTIRRVQIDDNDSDVDVTHADGDKETRTSLRFAENDVRDAVYAALRERLAAKLREHVDEVSRPRAAVGSLTALTVFGIGTVVLAQAAAAIQAAGEVEITGRRAGLKKLVTGVLDTLGPTGVSIIGGILCLLALLVFVQRMREPPRLRFLQAAPWNGPSNVATVFKYALLVAVWGFVAKAALV
;
A
#
# COMPACT_ATOMS: atom_id res chain seq x y z
N MET A 1 4.00 -0.64 -35.10
CA MET A 1 3.83 -0.26 -33.67
C MET A 1 2.51 -0.80 -33.18
N THR A 2 2.55 -1.73 -32.24
CA THR A 2 1.32 -2.31 -31.68
C THR A 2 0.95 -1.50 -30.44
N THR A 3 -0.11 -0.70 -30.55
CA THR A 3 -0.66 0.09 -29.42
C THR A 3 -1.86 -0.64 -28.84
N GLN A 4 -1.85 -0.95 -27.57
CA GLN A 4 -2.99 -1.49 -26.83
C GLN A 4 -3.42 -0.47 -25.80
N HIS A 5 -4.72 -0.31 -25.60
CA HIS A 5 -5.25 0.59 -24.61
C HIS A 5 -6.25 -0.15 -23.72
N TYR A 6 -6.23 0.21 -22.46
CA TYR A 6 -7.09 -0.32 -21.41
C TYR A 6 -7.75 0.86 -20.71
N ILE A 7 -9.05 0.79 -20.55
CA ILE A 7 -9.81 1.79 -19.82
C ILE A 7 -10.52 1.10 -18.66
N ASP A 8 -10.28 1.60 -17.48
CA ASP A 8 -10.94 1.17 -16.27
C ASP A 8 -11.76 2.31 -15.70
N ARG A 9 -12.99 2.04 -15.25
CA ARG A 9 -13.93 3.06 -14.81
C ARG A 9 -14.27 2.88 -13.35
N ASP A 10 -14.07 3.93 -12.59
CA ASP A 10 -14.50 4.05 -11.20
C ASP A 10 -15.38 5.29 -11.03
N GLY A 11 -16.69 5.09 -11.10
CA GLY A 11 -17.68 6.17 -11.01
C GLY A 11 -17.51 7.23 -12.09
N SER A 12 -17.18 8.46 -11.68
CA SER A 12 -16.97 9.61 -12.58
C SER A 12 -15.56 9.69 -13.18
N LYS A 13 -14.66 8.81 -12.77
CA LYS A 13 -13.26 8.75 -13.22
C LYS A 13 -13.03 7.56 -14.13
N ALA A 14 -12.05 7.68 -15.00
CA ALA A 14 -11.55 6.60 -15.83
C ALA A 14 -10.03 6.63 -15.84
N GLN A 15 -9.41 5.52 -15.49
CA GLN A 15 -8.00 5.33 -15.70
C GLN A 15 -7.78 4.79 -17.10
N LEU A 16 -6.97 5.47 -17.87
CA LEU A 16 -6.55 5.05 -19.21
C LEU A 16 -5.09 4.64 -19.15
N VAL A 17 -4.83 3.38 -19.52
CA VAL A 17 -3.48 2.83 -19.65
C VAL A 17 -3.25 2.49 -21.12
N VAL A 18 -2.19 3.02 -21.70
CA VAL A 18 -1.79 2.77 -23.07
C VAL A 18 -0.41 2.14 -23.10
N LEU A 19 -0.34 0.94 -23.66
CA LEU A 19 0.90 0.19 -23.85
C LEU A 19 1.34 0.31 -25.30
N THR A 20 2.51 0.86 -25.51
CA THR A 20 3.19 0.88 -26.80
C THR A 20 4.36 -0.12 -26.80
N ASP A 21 5.06 -0.26 -27.92
CA ASP A 21 6.29 -1.08 -27.98
C ASP A 21 7.44 -0.46 -27.16
N GLU A 22 7.34 0.81 -26.77
CA GLU A 22 8.43 1.52 -26.08
C GLU A 22 8.09 1.94 -24.65
N ALA A 23 6.80 2.26 -24.35
CA ALA A 23 6.43 2.86 -23.09
C ALA A 23 5.00 2.50 -22.64
N ILE A 24 4.77 2.66 -21.33
CA ILE A 24 3.47 2.69 -20.67
C ILE A 24 3.11 4.15 -20.45
N TYR A 25 1.92 4.54 -20.87
CA TYR A 25 1.31 5.82 -20.52
C TYR A 25 0.12 5.53 -19.63
N ALA A 26 0.01 6.21 -18.51
CA ALA A 26 -1.11 6.04 -17.59
C ALA A 26 -1.52 7.38 -16.99
N GLU A 27 -2.83 7.67 -17.04
CA GLU A 27 -3.41 8.87 -16.45
C GLU A 27 -4.87 8.64 -16.11
N THR A 28 -5.35 9.37 -15.09
CA THR A 28 -6.76 9.33 -14.68
C THR A 28 -7.48 10.57 -15.23
N PHE A 29 -8.54 10.32 -15.97
CA PHE A 29 -9.39 11.34 -16.60
C PHE A 29 -10.80 11.33 -16.01
N SER A 30 -11.62 12.31 -16.41
CA SER A 30 -13.07 12.14 -16.28
C SER A 30 -13.56 11.00 -17.19
N ALA A 31 -14.64 10.33 -16.83
CA ALA A 31 -15.17 9.22 -17.65
C ALA A 31 -15.46 9.65 -19.10
N ALA A 32 -15.91 10.90 -19.31
CA ALA A 32 -16.21 11.45 -20.64
C ALA A 32 -14.91 11.69 -21.45
N ASP A 33 -13.88 12.26 -20.81
CA ASP A 33 -12.59 12.51 -21.45
C ASP A 33 -11.87 11.19 -21.76
N GLY A 34 -11.88 10.22 -20.84
CA GLY A 34 -11.33 8.91 -21.08
C GLY A 34 -11.90 8.25 -22.34
N GLN A 35 -13.21 8.31 -22.53
CA GLN A 35 -13.85 7.78 -23.75
C GLN A 35 -13.45 8.55 -25.01
N ARG A 36 -13.31 9.88 -24.91
CA ARG A 36 -12.85 10.70 -26.04
C ARG A 36 -11.45 10.30 -26.44
N HIS A 37 -10.54 10.13 -25.47
CA HIS A 37 -9.16 9.75 -25.71
C HIS A 37 -9.01 8.34 -26.29
N VAL A 38 -9.83 7.38 -25.86
CA VAL A 38 -9.90 6.06 -26.51
C VAL A 38 -10.27 6.16 -27.99
N ARG A 39 -11.25 7.00 -28.35
CA ARG A 39 -11.61 7.22 -29.76
C ARG A 39 -10.49 7.91 -30.55
N GLU A 40 -9.79 8.85 -29.94
CA GLU A 40 -8.63 9.52 -30.53
C GLU A 40 -7.46 8.54 -30.79
N LEU A 41 -7.20 7.63 -29.84
CA LEU A 41 -6.21 6.54 -30.00
C LEU A 41 -6.62 5.59 -31.14
N ALA A 42 -7.88 5.18 -31.17
CA ALA A 42 -8.42 4.34 -32.25
C ALA A 42 -8.33 5.03 -33.62
N ALA A 43 -8.42 6.37 -33.67
CA ALA A 43 -8.20 7.17 -34.87
C ALA A 43 -6.70 7.37 -35.21
N GLY A 44 -5.77 6.77 -34.49
CA GLY A 44 -4.33 6.81 -34.75
C GLY A 44 -3.57 8.00 -34.14
N LYS A 45 -4.20 8.75 -33.22
CA LYS A 45 -3.49 9.83 -32.51
C LYS A 45 -2.41 9.24 -31.59
N ALA A 46 -1.23 9.83 -31.64
CA ALA A 46 -0.11 9.36 -30.81
C ALA A 46 -0.41 9.53 -29.31
N PRO A 47 -0.07 8.55 -28.44
CA PRO A 47 -0.31 8.64 -27.00
C PRO A 47 0.24 9.92 -26.38
N GLY A 48 1.48 10.31 -26.71
CA GLY A 48 2.11 11.52 -26.18
C GLY A 48 1.38 12.84 -26.54
N ALA A 49 0.44 12.83 -27.51
CA ALA A 49 -0.39 13.97 -27.84
C ALA A 49 -1.74 14.00 -27.09
N ILE A 50 -2.06 12.92 -26.37
CA ILE A 50 -3.29 12.75 -25.58
C ILE A 50 -2.98 12.98 -24.11
N PHE A 51 -1.94 12.33 -23.65
CA PHE A 51 -1.45 12.46 -22.28
C PHE A 51 -0.71 13.80 -22.12
N GLY A 52 -1.03 14.56 -21.09
CA GLY A 52 -0.41 15.83 -20.81
C GLY A 52 1.11 15.71 -20.53
N LYS A 53 1.79 16.84 -20.38
CA LYS A 53 3.23 16.87 -20.05
C LYS A 53 3.56 16.21 -18.70
N ASP A 54 2.55 16.12 -17.82
CA ASP A 54 2.65 15.54 -16.48
C ASP A 54 2.33 14.03 -16.46
N ALA A 55 1.93 13.46 -17.60
CA ALA A 55 1.69 12.03 -17.71
C ALA A 55 3.01 11.26 -17.56
N SER A 56 3.04 10.37 -16.59
CA SER A 56 4.19 9.50 -16.35
C SER A 56 4.34 8.49 -17.47
N ALA A 57 5.18 8.79 -18.46
CA ALA A 57 5.60 7.82 -19.46
C ALA A 57 6.68 6.91 -18.84
N ILE A 58 6.35 5.63 -18.63
CA ILE A 58 7.32 4.65 -18.14
C ILE A 58 7.87 3.87 -19.31
N PHE A 59 9.14 4.07 -19.65
CA PHE A 59 9.78 3.36 -20.75
C PHE A 59 10.00 1.88 -20.41
N LEU A 60 9.60 0.95 -21.28
CA LEU A 60 9.74 -0.49 -21.06
C LEU A 60 11.20 -0.91 -20.81
N ARG A 61 12.14 -0.21 -21.43
CA ARG A 61 13.58 -0.45 -21.22
C ARG A 61 14.05 -0.16 -19.80
N THR A 62 13.39 0.74 -19.07
CA THR A 62 13.76 1.12 -17.69
C THR A 62 13.09 0.24 -16.64
N ILE A 63 12.07 -0.53 -17.01
CA ILE A 63 11.35 -1.39 -16.07
C ILE A 63 12.29 -2.45 -15.51
N ARG A 64 12.31 -2.57 -14.20
CA ARG A 64 13.09 -3.56 -13.43
C ARG A 64 12.19 -4.65 -12.87
N ARG A 65 10.97 -4.29 -12.49
CA ARG A 65 10.00 -5.21 -11.90
C ARG A 65 8.57 -4.75 -12.20
N VAL A 66 7.69 -5.71 -12.45
CA VAL A 66 6.23 -5.51 -12.46
C VAL A 66 5.64 -6.49 -11.47
N GLN A 67 4.74 -6.05 -10.61
CA GLN A 67 4.16 -6.89 -9.56
C GLN A 67 2.67 -6.66 -9.47
N ILE A 68 1.93 -7.75 -9.24
CA ILE A 68 0.54 -7.72 -8.80
C ILE A 68 0.39 -8.58 -7.55
N ASP A 69 -0.54 -8.19 -6.69
CA ASP A 69 -1.03 -8.98 -5.56
C ASP A 69 -2.45 -9.43 -5.91
N ASP A 70 -2.76 -10.71 -5.80
CA ASP A 70 -4.09 -11.23 -6.13
C ASP A 70 -5.20 -10.62 -5.24
N ASN A 71 -4.84 -10.09 -4.07
CA ASN A 71 -5.73 -9.41 -3.13
C ASN A 71 -5.80 -7.88 -3.31
N ASP A 72 -5.07 -7.32 -4.27
CA ASP A 72 -5.03 -5.88 -4.55
C ASP A 72 -5.39 -5.63 -6.01
N SER A 73 -5.93 -4.46 -6.29
CA SER A 73 -6.33 -4.07 -7.64
C SER A 73 -5.23 -3.31 -8.41
N ASP A 74 -4.04 -3.19 -7.83
CA ASP A 74 -2.95 -2.40 -8.41
C ASP A 74 -1.95 -3.25 -9.22
N VAL A 75 -1.40 -2.66 -10.27
CA VAL A 75 -0.18 -3.13 -10.94
C VAL A 75 0.96 -2.21 -10.55
N ASP A 76 1.92 -2.71 -9.80
CA ASP A 76 3.10 -1.97 -9.40
C ASP A 76 4.22 -2.13 -10.42
N VAL A 77 4.68 -1.01 -10.95
CA VAL A 77 5.79 -0.96 -11.89
C VAL A 77 6.97 -0.28 -11.24
N THR A 78 8.06 -1.01 -11.02
CA THR A 78 9.34 -0.45 -10.56
C THR A 78 10.23 -0.22 -11.78
N HIS A 79 10.67 1.01 -11.95
CA HIS A 79 11.49 1.43 -13.10
C HIS A 79 12.63 2.33 -12.65
N ALA A 80 13.68 2.41 -13.46
CA ALA A 80 14.76 3.35 -13.25
C ALA A 80 14.34 4.75 -13.75
N ASP A 81 14.54 5.74 -12.89
CA ASP A 81 14.36 7.16 -13.18
C ASP A 81 15.67 7.88 -12.86
N GLY A 82 16.53 8.02 -13.87
CA GLY A 82 17.93 8.38 -13.69
C GLY A 82 18.67 7.34 -12.83
N ASP A 83 19.28 7.79 -11.74
CA ASP A 83 20.02 6.93 -10.79
C ASP A 83 19.13 6.32 -9.69
N LYS A 84 17.84 6.61 -9.68
CA LYS A 84 16.92 6.14 -8.66
C LYS A 84 15.97 5.08 -9.21
N GLU A 85 15.53 4.18 -8.33
CA GLU A 85 14.41 3.31 -8.61
C GLU A 85 13.12 3.96 -8.09
N THR A 86 12.15 4.11 -8.98
CA THR A 86 10.83 4.66 -8.67
C THR A 86 9.78 3.59 -8.85
N ARG A 87 8.83 3.51 -7.92
CA ARG A 87 7.66 2.64 -8.00
C ARG A 87 6.45 3.46 -8.36
N THR A 88 5.77 3.06 -9.43
CA THR A 88 4.51 3.64 -9.87
C THR A 88 3.42 2.58 -9.79
N SER A 89 2.33 2.87 -9.07
CA SER A 89 1.18 1.98 -8.96
C SER A 89 0.11 2.41 -9.95
N LEU A 90 -0.28 1.49 -10.82
CA LEU A 90 -1.41 1.63 -11.73
C LEU A 90 -2.62 0.99 -11.05
N ARG A 91 -3.57 1.82 -10.62
CA ARG A 91 -4.73 1.36 -9.85
C ARG A 91 -5.91 1.06 -10.76
N PHE A 92 -6.57 -0.06 -10.54
CA PHE A 92 -7.73 -0.49 -11.30
C PHE A 92 -8.92 -0.73 -10.37
N ALA A 93 -10.13 -0.49 -10.85
CA ALA A 93 -11.36 -0.86 -10.14
C ALA A 93 -11.71 -2.34 -10.40
N GLU A 94 -11.38 -2.84 -11.60
CA GLU A 94 -11.67 -4.19 -12.04
C GLU A 94 -10.41 -5.05 -12.14
N ASN A 95 -10.42 -6.21 -11.48
CA ASN A 95 -9.28 -7.16 -11.51
C ASN A 95 -9.02 -7.71 -12.92
N ASP A 96 -10.06 -7.86 -13.74
CA ASP A 96 -9.92 -8.37 -15.11
C ASP A 96 -9.10 -7.42 -15.99
N VAL A 97 -9.29 -6.10 -15.83
CA VAL A 97 -8.50 -5.08 -16.54
C VAL A 97 -7.06 -5.09 -16.03
N ARG A 98 -6.86 -5.18 -14.72
CA ARG A 98 -5.53 -5.32 -14.09
C ARG A 98 -4.78 -6.53 -14.66
N ASP A 99 -5.43 -7.70 -14.70
CA ASP A 99 -4.82 -8.94 -15.16
C ASP A 99 -4.52 -8.89 -16.66
N ALA A 100 -5.38 -8.24 -17.46
CA ALA A 100 -5.13 -8.02 -18.88
C ALA A 100 -3.91 -7.12 -19.11
N VAL A 101 -3.75 -6.03 -18.35
CA VAL A 101 -2.58 -5.15 -18.40
C VAL A 101 -1.32 -5.90 -17.98
N TYR A 102 -1.38 -6.69 -16.90
CA TYR A 102 -0.25 -7.51 -16.46
C TYR A 102 0.16 -8.53 -17.51
N ALA A 103 -0.80 -9.23 -18.13
CA ALA A 103 -0.53 -10.21 -19.19
C ALA A 103 0.14 -9.56 -20.40
N ALA A 104 -0.33 -8.38 -20.82
CA ALA A 104 0.27 -7.64 -21.91
C ALA A 104 1.70 -7.16 -21.61
N LEU A 105 1.96 -6.72 -20.37
CA LEU A 105 3.30 -6.37 -19.91
C LEU A 105 4.22 -7.59 -19.87
N ARG A 106 3.71 -8.74 -19.40
CA ARG A 106 4.45 -10.00 -19.40
C ARG A 106 4.91 -10.38 -20.80
N GLU A 107 4.04 -10.29 -21.79
CA GLU A 107 4.37 -10.59 -23.18
C GLU A 107 5.46 -9.66 -23.72
N ARG A 108 5.32 -8.34 -23.53
CA ARG A 108 6.29 -7.36 -24.02
C ARG A 108 7.64 -7.43 -23.32
N LEU A 109 7.66 -7.80 -22.05
CA LEU A 109 8.87 -7.87 -21.25
C LEU A 109 9.50 -9.27 -21.20
N ALA A 110 8.91 -10.27 -21.87
CA ALA A 110 9.34 -11.67 -21.85
C ALA A 110 10.81 -11.89 -22.21
N ALA A 111 11.37 -11.05 -23.09
CA ALA A 111 12.79 -11.12 -23.46
C ALA A 111 13.73 -10.65 -22.33
N LYS A 112 13.24 -9.83 -21.39
CA LYS A 112 14.04 -9.17 -20.35
C LYS A 112 13.71 -9.68 -18.94
N LEU A 113 12.45 -9.93 -18.67
CA LEU A 113 11.95 -10.32 -17.34
C LEU A 113 11.30 -11.70 -17.40
N ARG A 114 11.39 -12.43 -16.29
CA ARG A 114 10.72 -13.73 -16.13
C ARG A 114 9.65 -13.62 -15.07
N GLU A 115 8.58 -14.36 -15.26
CA GLU A 115 7.51 -14.46 -14.28
C GLU A 115 7.92 -15.35 -13.11
N HIS A 116 7.68 -14.86 -11.92
CA HIS A 116 7.83 -15.55 -10.66
C HIS A 116 6.54 -15.46 -9.87
N VAL A 117 6.21 -16.50 -9.14
CA VAL A 117 5.06 -16.55 -8.22
C VAL A 117 5.60 -16.77 -6.82
N ASP A 118 5.27 -15.88 -5.89
CA ASP A 118 5.57 -16.02 -4.47
C ASP A 118 4.26 -16.21 -3.70
N GLU A 119 4.02 -17.42 -3.24
CA GLU A 119 2.92 -17.71 -2.31
C GLU A 119 3.38 -17.35 -0.90
N VAL A 120 2.92 -16.18 -0.45
CA VAL A 120 3.29 -15.69 0.87
C VAL A 120 2.77 -16.66 1.93
N SER A 121 3.68 -17.26 2.71
CA SER A 121 3.28 -18.17 3.79
C SER A 121 2.38 -17.45 4.83
N ARG A 122 1.42 -18.17 5.40
CA ARG A 122 0.49 -17.64 6.41
C ARG A 122 1.19 -16.83 7.52
N PRO A 123 2.27 -17.34 8.15
CA PRO A 123 2.98 -16.56 9.17
C PRO A 123 3.54 -15.24 8.61
N ARG A 124 4.10 -15.26 7.40
CA ARG A 124 4.65 -14.07 6.77
C ARG A 124 3.56 -13.04 6.42
N ALA A 125 2.39 -13.50 5.97
CA ALA A 125 1.23 -12.64 5.69
C ALA A 125 0.68 -11.98 6.96
N ALA A 126 0.70 -12.70 8.07
CA ALA A 126 0.12 -12.28 9.35
C ALA A 126 1.00 -11.32 10.16
N VAL A 127 2.32 -11.29 9.95
CA VAL A 127 3.24 -10.52 10.79
C VAL A 127 2.96 -9.02 10.80
N GLY A 128 2.52 -8.47 9.67
CA GLY A 128 2.20 -7.03 9.57
C GLY A 128 0.97 -6.64 10.41
N SER A 129 -0.10 -7.41 10.31
CA SER A 129 -1.32 -7.18 11.10
C SER A 129 -1.12 -7.46 12.59
N LEU A 130 -0.30 -8.43 12.96
CA LEU A 130 0.10 -8.65 14.36
C LEU A 130 0.92 -7.49 14.90
N THR A 131 1.82 -6.93 14.10
CA THR A 131 2.57 -5.73 14.50
C THR A 131 1.63 -4.54 14.70
N ALA A 132 0.68 -4.32 13.79
CA ALA A 132 -0.33 -3.27 13.93
C ALA A 132 -1.19 -3.47 15.18
N LEU A 133 -1.65 -4.69 15.44
CA LEU A 133 -2.42 -5.04 16.64
C LEU A 133 -1.63 -4.75 17.92
N THR A 134 -0.34 -5.07 17.95
CA THR A 134 0.54 -4.79 19.09
C THR A 134 0.72 -3.29 19.30
N VAL A 135 0.96 -2.52 18.23
CA VAL A 135 1.14 -1.07 18.32
C VAL A 135 -0.15 -0.39 18.78
N PHE A 136 -1.29 -0.77 18.20
CA PHE A 136 -2.59 -0.19 18.59
C PHE A 136 -2.96 -0.61 20.02
N GLY A 137 -2.73 -1.87 20.40
CA GLY A 137 -3.05 -2.34 21.76
C GLY A 137 -2.23 -1.61 22.82
N ILE A 138 -0.91 -1.59 22.69
CA ILE A 138 -0.03 -0.88 23.63
C ILE A 138 -0.29 0.61 23.60
N GLY A 139 -0.42 1.21 22.40
CA GLY A 139 -0.73 2.62 22.23
C GLY A 139 -2.02 3.02 22.92
N THR A 140 -3.08 2.21 22.82
CA THR A 140 -4.37 2.44 23.48
C THR A 140 -4.19 2.45 24.99
N VAL A 141 -3.51 1.47 25.58
CA VAL A 141 -3.28 1.42 27.03
C VAL A 141 -2.51 2.64 27.53
N VAL A 142 -1.41 2.97 26.85
CA VAL A 142 -0.57 4.14 27.22
C VAL A 142 -1.35 5.44 27.12
N LEU A 143 -2.09 5.64 26.01
CA LEU A 143 -2.87 6.86 25.81
C LEU A 143 -4.07 6.95 26.76
N ALA A 144 -4.72 5.84 27.09
CA ALA A 144 -5.82 5.83 28.07
C ALA A 144 -5.32 6.16 29.49
N GLN A 145 -4.16 5.64 29.89
CA GLN A 145 -3.52 6.01 31.17
C GLN A 145 -3.11 7.48 31.17
N ALA A 146 -2.55 7.99 30.06
CA ALA A 146 -2.20 9.38 29.94
C ALA A 146 -3.45 10.29 30.03
N ALA A 147 -4.54 9.93 29.36
CA ALA A 147 -5.81 10.65 29.44
C ALA A 147 -6.38 10.66 30.88
N ALA A 148 -6.34 9.51 31.59
CA ALA A 148 -6.75 9.44 32.98
C ALA A 148 -5.89 10.34 33.89
N ALA A 149 -4.57 10.36 33.67
CA ALA A 149 -3.65 11.21 34.42
C ALA A 149 -3.91 12.70 34.17
N ILE A 150 -4.19 13.10 32.92
CA ILE A 150 -4.55 14.47 32.56
C ILE A 150 -5.84 14.91 33.27
N GLN A 151 -6.89 14.08 33.22
CA GLN A 151 -8.15 14.39 33.90
C GLN A 151 -8.01 14.48 35.42
N ALA A 152 -7.15 13.63 36.02
CA ALA A 152 -6.87 13.68 37.45
C ALA A 152 -6.04 14.90 37.87
N ALA A 153 -5.15 15.40 37.02
CA ALA A 153 -4.30 16.55 37.30
C ALA A 153 -5.00 17.92 37.13
N GLY A 154 -6.15 17.96 36.44
CA GLY A 154 -6.82 19.22 36.10
C GLY A 154 -6.04 20.09 35.09
N GLU A 155 -6.17 21.41 35.20
CA GLU A 155 -5.43 22.32 34.30
C GLU A 155 -3.92 22.19 34.47
N VAL A 156 -3.25 21.66 33.45
CA VAL A 156 -1.79 21.56 33.38
C VAL A 156 -1.22 22.72 32.56
N GLU A 157 -0.41 23.54 33.18
CA GLU A 157 0.27 24.63 32.50
C GLU A 157 1.37 24.05 31.57
N ILE A 158 1.12 24.08 30.27
CA ILE A 158 2.04 23.54 29.26
C ILE A 158 2.92 24.66 28.73
N THR A 159 4.19 24.64 29.14
CA THR A 159 5.22 25.61 28.73
C THR A 159 6.33 24.91 27.94
N GLY A 160 7.14 25.69 27.18
CA GLY A 160 8.37 25.25 26.52
C GLY A 160 8.26 25.04 25.01
N ARG A 161 9.40 24.65 24.45
CA ARG A 161 9.59 24.39 22.99
C ARG A 161 8.68 23.25 22.55
N ARG A 162 7.74 23.44 21.66
CA ARG A 162 6.64 22.57 21.23
C ARG A 162 5.38 22.61 22.10
N ALA A 163 5.16 23.70 22.86
CA ALA A 163 3.95 23.84 23.66
C ALA A 163 2.66 23.71 22.84
N GLY A 164 2.63 24.17 21.59
CA GLY A 164 1.45 24.04 20.71
C GLY A 164 1.07 22.58 20.42
N LEU A 165 2.01 21.72 20.07
CA LEU A 165 1.75 20.30 19.82
C LEU A 165 1.32 19.58 21.11
N LYS A 166 1.97 19.88 22.24
CA LYS A 166 1.60 19.32 23.54
C LYS A 166 0.18 19.73 23.92
N LYS A 167 -0.19 21.01 23.79
CA LYS A 167 -1.55 21.51 24.05
C LYS A 167 -2.59 20.81 23.19
N LEU A 168 -2.30 20.60 21.91
CA LEU A 168 -3.20 19.89 21.00
C LEU A 168 -3.42 18.44 21.45
N VAL A 169 -2.34 17.69 21.72
CA VAL A 169 -2.43 16.31 22.18
C VAL A 169 -3.15 16.21 23.52
N THR A 170 -2.79 17.07 24.50
CA THR A 170 -3.46 17.10 25.81
C THR A 170 -4.93 17.44 25.66
N GLY A 171 -5.30 18.44 24.84
CA GLY A 171 -6.70 18.81 24.61
C GLY A 171 -7.52 17.69 23.98
N VAL A 172 -6.94 16.95 23.01
CA VAL A 172 -7.61 15.78 22.43
C VAL A 172 -7.80 14.67 23.47
N LEU A 173 -6.76 14.35 24.24
CA LEU A 173 -6.83 13.32 25.29
C LEU A 173 -7.80 13.70 26.42
N ASP A 174 -7.84 14.96 26.80
CA ASP A 174 -8.79 15.47 27.81
C ASP A 174 -10.23 15.38 27.32
N THR A 175 -10.48 15.80 26.05
CA THR A 175 -11.83 15.75 25.45
C THR A 175 -12.33 14.32 25.28
N LEU A 176 -11.48 13.39 24.82
CA LEU A 176 -11.84 11.99 24.65
C LEU A 176 -11.95 11.24 25.97
N GLY A 177 -11.13 11.61 26.92
CA GLY A 177 -10.97 10.88 28.18
C GLY A 177 -10.46 9.44 27.99
N PRO A 178 -10.24 8.69 29.08
CA PRO A 178 -9.74 7.32 29.00
C PRO A 178 -10.74 6.37 28.29
N THR A 179 -12.04 6.61 28.45
CA THR A 179 -13.09 5.82 27.79
C THR A 179 -13.09 6.05 26.27
N GLY A 180 -13.05 7.29 25.80
CA GLY A 180 -13.02 7.61 24.37
C GLY A 180 -11.79 7.04 23.68
N VAL A 181 -10.61 7.18 24.30
CA VAL A 181 -9.36 6.58 23.82
C VAL A 181 -9.48 5.06 23.73
N SER A 182 -10.06 4.41 24.73
CA SER A 182 -10.23 2.94 24.75
C SER A 182 -11.20 2.46 23.67
N ILE A 183 -12.27 3.20 23.38
CA ILE A 183 -13.22 2.87 22.31
C ILE A 183 -12.51 2.96 20.94
N ILE A 184 -11.84 4.08 20.66
CA ILE A 184 -11.13 4.28 19.37
C ILE A 184 -10.03 3.22 19.20
N GLY A 185 -9.22 3.01 20.23
CA GLY A 185 -8.17 2.00 20.22
C GLY A 185 -8.72 0.58 20.05
N GLY A 186 -9.85 0.25 20.70
CA GLY A 186 -10.54 -1.01 20.54
C GLY A 186 -11.02 -1.25 19.11
N ILE A 187 -11.57 -0.22 18.45
CA ILE A 187 -11.96 -0.29 17.03
C ILE A 187 -10.75 -0.56 16.14
N LEU A 188 -9.62 0.14 16.36
CA LEU A 188 -8.40 -0.07 15.60
C LEU A 188 -7.82 -1.49 15.80
N CYS A 189 -7.85 -1.99 17.02
CA CYS A 189 -7.46 -3.37 17.33
C CYS A 189 -8.38 -4.39 16.63
N LEU A 190 -9.69 -4.15 16.63
CA LEU A 190 -10.66 -5.00 15.93
C LEU A 190 -10.39 -5.03 14.42
N LEU A 191 -10.16 -3.88 13.80
CA LEU A 191 -9.82 -3.79 12.38
C LEU A 191 -8.49 -4.54 12.07
N ALA A 192 -7.46 -4.36 12.89
CA ALA A 192 -6.21 -5.09 12.75
C ALA A 192 -6.39 -6.61 12.90
N LEU A 193 -7.27 -7.03 13.80
CA LEU A 193 -7.61 -8.45 13.99
C LEU A 193 -8.39 -9.02 12.79
N LEU A 194 -9.33 -8.27 12.22
CA LEU A 194 -10.03 -8.69 11.00
C LEU A 194 -9.06 -8.88 9.83
N VAL A 195 -8.15 -7.93 9.61
CA VAL A 195 -7.10 -8.04 8.58
C VAL A 195 -6.19 -9.24 8.86
N PHE A 196 -5.84 -9.50 10.13
CA PHE A 196 -5.06 -10.66 10.53
C PHE A 196 -5.77 -11.97 10.15
N VAL A 197 -7.06 -12.11 10.50
CA VAL A 197 -7.85 -13.31 10.19
C VAL A 197 -7.99 -13.51 8.68
N GLN A 198 -8.25 -12.43 7.93
CA GLN A 198 -8.33 -12.49 6.47
C GLN A 198 -7.01 -12.97 5.86
N ARG A 199 -5.87 -12.39 6.25
CA ARG A 199 -4.55 -12.79 5.73
C ARG A 199 -4.11 -14.20 6.15
N MET A 200 -4.64 -14.71 7.26
CA MET A 200 -4.42 -16.10 7.67
C MET A 200 -5.27 -17.09 6.86
N ARG A 201 -6.47 -16.70 6.45
CA ARG A 201 -7.37 -17.52 5.62
C ARG A 201 -6.91 -17.51 4.16
N GLU A 202 -6.63 -16.33 3.64
CA GLU A 202 -6.29 -16.07 2.25
C GLU A 202 -4.96 -15.32 2.19
N PRO A 203 -3.83 -16.03 2.30
CA PRO A 203 -2.53 -15.39 2.20
C PRO A 203 -2.35 -14.79 0.81
N PRO A 204 -1.74 -13.59 0.69
CA PRO A 204 -1.54 -12.94 -0.60
C PRO A 204 -0.65 -13.80 -1.51
N ARG A 205 -1.02 -13.85 -2.78
CA ARG A 205 -0.25 -14.47 -3.83
C ARG A 205 0.31 -13.36 -4.72
N LEU A 206 1.62 -13.24 -4.73
CA LEU A 206 2.32 -12.23 -5.50
C LEU A 206 2.79 -12.83 -6.83
N ARG A 207 2.34 -12.27 -7.94
CA ARG A 207 2.88 -12.55 -9.26
C ARG A 207 3.74 -11.38 -9.69
N PHE A 208 4.96 -11.63 -10.12
CA PHE A 208 5.84 -10.56 -10.53
C PHE A 208 6.78 -10.96 -11.65
N LEU A 209 7.11 -9.95 -12.46
CA LEU A 209 8.09 -10.05 -13.52
C LEU A 209 9.39 -9.41 -13.02
N GLN A 210 10.48 -10.15 -13.05
CA GLN A 210 11.80 -9.66 -12.64
C GLN A 210 12.90 -10.36 -13.43
N ALA A 211 14.05 -9.70 -13.59
CA ALA A 211 15.23 -10.34 -14.15
C ALA A 211 15.73 -11.47 -13.24
N ALA A 212 16.09 -12.61 -13.81
CA ALA A 212 16.70 -13.71 -13.06
C ALA A 212 18.13 -13.36 -12.63
N PRO A 213 18.63 -13.91 -11.49
CA PRO A 213 17.96 -14.84 -10.59
C PRO A 213 17.14 -14.11 -9.52
N TRP A 214 16.00 -14.70 -9.15
CA TRP A 214 15.24 -14.28 -7.98
C TRP A 214 15.49 -15.26 -6.83
N ASN A 215 16.13 -14.80 -5.81
CA ASN A 215 16.21 -15.53 -4.54
C ASN A 215 15.01 -15.12 -3.72
N GLY A 216 14.09 -16.05 -3.46
CA GLY A 216 12.90 -15.81 -2.65
C GLY A 216 13.18 -15.01 -1.38
N PRO A 217 12.19 -14.34 -0.82
CA PRO A 217 12.39 -13.53 0.37
C PRO A 217 12.89 -14.40 1.54
N SER A 218 13.93 -13.92 2.21
CA SER A 218 14.49 -14.59 3.37
C SER A 218 13.46 -14.66 4.51
N ASN A 219 13.24 -15.85 5.06
CA ASN A 219 12.41 -16.04 6.26
C ASN A 219 13.04 -15.44 7.52
N VAL A 220 14.34 -15.10 7.50
CA VAL A 220 15.06 -14.53 8.64
C VAL A 220 14.39 -13.24 9.14
N ALA A 221 14.00 -12.34 8.24
CA ALA A 221 13.31 -11.10 8.62
C ALA A 221 11.95 -11.37 9.30
N THR A 222 11.23 -12.40 8.86
CA THR A 222 9.96 -12.80 9.48
C THR A 222 10.17 -13.38 10.87
N VAL A 223 11.14 -14.27 11.02
CA VAL A 223 11.51 -14.85 12.33
C VAL A 223 11.94 -13.75 13.31
N PHE A 224 12.77 -12.81 12.86
CA PHE A 224 13.19 -11.68 13.68
C PHE A 224 12.02 -10.80 14.15
N LYS A 225 11.06 -10.51 13.26
CA LYS A 225 9.85 -9.74 13.62
C LYS A 225 9.00 -10.47 14.66
N TYR A 226 8.84 -11.79 14.54
CA TYR A 226 8.12 -12.58 15.54
C TYR A 226 8.87 -12.60 16.88
N ALA A 227 10.18 -12.78 16.87
CA ALA A 227 10.99 -12.73 18.10
C ALA A 227 10.86 -11.37 18.80
N LEU A 228 10.86 -10.28 18.04
CA LEU A 228 10.63 -8.93 18.59
C LEU A 228 9.24 -8.79 19.20
N LEU A 229 8.19 -9.27 18.51
CA LEU A 229 6.82 -9.25 19.03
C LEU A 229 6.70 -10.02 20.34
N VAL A 230 7.28 -11.22 20.42
CA VAL A 230 7.29 -12.03 21.65
C VAL A 230 8.03 -11.30 22.77
N ALA A 231 9.17 -10.67 22.50
CA ALA A 231 9.91 -9.90 23.49
C ALA A 231 9.09 -8.70 24.02
N VAL A 232 8.42 -7.97 23.13
CA VAL A 232 7.55 -6.83 23.50
C VAL A 232 6.40 -7.30 24.41
N TRP A 233 5.71 -8.38 24.02
CA TRP A 233 4.61 -8.92 24.84
C TRP A 233 5.11 -9.50 26.16
N GLY A 234 6.28 -10.14 26.19
CA GLY A 234 6.91 -10.60 27.43
C GLY A 234 7.22 -9.45 28.39
N PHE A 235 7.70 -8.32 27.85
CA PHE A 235 7.95 -7.12 28.65
C PHE A 235 6.65 -6.50 29.18
N VAL A 236 5.60 -6.38 28.35
CA VAL A 236 4.29 -5.85 28.75
C VAL A 236 3.67 -6.73 29.82
N ALA A 237 3.69 -8.05 29.65
CA ALA A 237 3.16 -8.99 30.64
C ALA A 237 3.90 -8.87 31.98
N LYS A 238 5.23 -8.76 31.96
CA LYS A 238 6.01 -8.54 33.18
C LYS A 238 5.65 -7.23 33.88
N ALA A 239 5.48 -6.13 33.11
CA ALA A 239 5.10 -4.83 33.66
C ALA A 239 3.68 -4.80 34.24
N ALA A 240 2.78 -5.65 33.75
CA ALA A 240 1.41 -5.75 34.24
C ALA A 240 1.28 -6.63 35.51
N LEU A 241 2.29 -7.43 35.85
CA LEU A 241 2.31 -8.32 37.00
C LEU A 241 3.06 -7.71 38.22
N VAL A 242 3.69 -6.56 38.06
CA VAL A 242 4.38 -5.78 39.08
C VAL A 242 3.57 -4.56 39.46
#